data_1d3e4aa67575c48b48ce17587646fa1a
#
_entry.id   1d3e4aa67575c48b48ce17587646fa1a
#
_cell.length_a   1.000
_cell.length_b   1.000
_cell.length_c   1.000
_cell.angle_alpha   90.00
_cell.angle_beta   90.00
_cell.angle_gamma   90.00
#
_symmetry.space_group_name_H-M   'P 1'
#
loop_
_entity.id
_entity.type
_entity.pdbx_description
1 polymer ?
#
loop_
_entity_poly.entity_id
_entity_poly.type
_entity_poly.pdbx_seq_one_letter_code
_entity_poly.pdbx_strand_id
1 'polypeptide(L)'
;ILALLLAFSHNANATRQARDIIIIDKVQHRLNKVLLYQLDSVTYDALGKKLEFDKFWSTANWRGHISTFEVKGKKLYLKSIYTGKEHTDFNGLLDQYKDRKGRVFASWVSGTFICATGECIYVADNGFDSVCTQETELIVENGVVVSSRTYFNKTQGSVDIDQARSMISQNLDLSKIQSPQKRAHVMVKATKFSNEGKIIEWSVKPLRGYDGLSADMQEMIVKEINRVFNLIDWKTYCQ
;
A
#
# COMPACT_ATOMS: atom_id res chain seq x y z
N ILE A 1 3.59 -30.87 22.41
CA ILE A 1 4.36 -29.66 22.02
C ILE A 1 3.47 -28.86 21.08
N LEU A 2 3.00 -27.71 21.55
CA LEU A 2 2.25 -26.76 20.74
C LEU A 2 3.23 -26.02 19.80
N ALA A 3 3.07 -26.16 18.49
CA ALA A 3 3.78 -25.34 17.53
C ALA A 3 2.92 -24.12 17.22
N LEU A 4 3.34 -22.94 17.66
CA LEU A 4 2.76 -21.67 17.23
C LEU A 4 3.33 -21.33 15.84
N LEU A 5 2.50 -21.46 14.81
CA LEU A 5 2.83 -20.98 13.48
C LEU A 5 2.46 -19.49 13.42
N LEU A 6 3.44 -18.65 13.64
CA LEU A 6 3.36 -17.26 13.19
C LEU A 6 3.45 -17.31 11.66
N ALA A 7 2.32 -17.13 10.99
CA ALA A 7 2.32 -16.93 9.56
C ALA A 7 2.92 -15.53 9.29
N PHE A 8 4.24 -15.47 9.18
CA PHE A 8 4.86 -14.39 8.45
C PHE A 8 4.48 -14.64 7.00
N SER A 9 3.76 -13.73 6.40
CA SER A 9 3.59 -13.75 4.96
C SER A 9 5.00 -13.75 4.37
N HIS A 10 5.42 -14.90 3.83
CA HIS A 10 6.59 -14.94 2.97
C HIS A 10 6.24 -13.96 1.85
N ASN A 11 7.11 -13.01 1.60
CA ASN A 11 7.09 -12.23 0.41
C ASN A 11 7.14 -13.22 -0.76
N ALA A 12 5.98 -13.69 -1.20
CA ALA A 12 5.88 -14.16 -2.56
C ALA A 12 6.29 -12.93 -3.36
N ASN A 13 7.44 -13.00 -4.08
CA ASN A 13 7.95 -11.91 -4.88
C ASN A 13 6.90 -11.55 -5.94
N ALA A 14 5.84 -10.85 -5.52
CA ALA A 14 4.84 -10.31 -6.41
C ALA A 14 5.51 -9.16 -7.16
N THR A 15 5.45 -9.22 -8.47
CA THR A 15 6.07 -8.19 -9.31
C THR A 15 5.47 -6.84 -8.99
N ARG A 16 6.32 -5.90 -8.58
CA ARG A 16 5.93 -4.52 -8.30
C ARG A 16 5.22 -3.92 -9.51
N GLN A 17 4.05 -3.33 -9.29
CA GLN A 17 3.28 -2.72 -10.36
C GLN A 17 3.86 -1.37 -10.78
N ALA A 18 3.92 -1.13 -12.09
CA ALA A 18 4.20 0.18 -12.64
C ALA A 18 3.17 1.19 -12.13
N ARG A 19 3.60 2.36 -11.70
CA ARG A 19 2.74 3.37 -11.09
C ARG A 19 2.39 4.45 -12.08
N ASP A 20 1.18 4.97 -11.94
CA ASP A 20 0.80 6.23 -12.57
C ASP A 20 1.65 7.38 -12.00
N ILE A 21 1.77 8.43 -12.79
CA ILE A 21 2.57 9.62 -12.48
C ILE A 21 1.61 10.79 -12.26
N ILE A 22 1.92 11.60 -11.27
CA ILE A 22 1.29 12.91 -11.11
C ILE A 22 2.36 13.98 -11.04
N ILE A 23 2.16 15.07 -11.76
CA ILE A 23 3.05 16.23 -11.77
C ILE A 23 2.44 17.29 -10.86
N ILE A 24 3.16 17.66 -9.80
CA ILE A 24 2.81 18.71 -8.85
C ILE A 24 3.97 19.68 -8.83
N ASP A 25 3.72 20.96 -9.09
CA ASP A 25 4.73 22.02 -9.14
C ASP A 25 5.96 21.66 -10.00
N LYS A 26 5.71 21.02 -11.16
CA LYS A 26 6.70 20.54 -12.13
C LYS A 26 7.53 19.33 -11.66
N VAL A 27 7.27 18.78 -10.46
CA VAL A 27 7.92 17.59 -9.93
C VAL A 27 7.05 16.38 -10.22
N GLN A 28 7.65 15.29 -10.68
CA GLN A 28 6.98 14.03 -10.91
C GLN A 28 6.93 13.20 -9.61
N HIS A 29 5.74 12.73 -9.28
CA HIS A 29 5.46 11.84 -8.16
C HIS A 29 4.83 10.54 -8.67
N ARG A 30 5.07 9.45 -7.98
CA ARG A 30 4.46 8.14 -8.25
C ARG A 30 3.16 8.01 -7.46
N LEU A 31 2.06 7.72 -8.12
CA LEU A 31 0.75 7.49 -7.49
C LEU A 31 0.64 6.10 -6.87
N ASN A 32 -0.04 5.98 -5.76
CA ASN A 32 -0.36 4.70 -5.12
C ASN A 32 -1.69 4.10 -5.63
N LYS A 33 -2.35 4.73 -6.57
CA LYS A 33 -3.63 4.28 -7.14
C LYS A 33 -3.69 4.55 -8.64
N VAL A 34 -4.55 3.82 -9.32
CA VAL A 34 -4.84 3.97 -10.75
C VAL A 34 -6.07 4.86 -10.90
N LEU A 35 -5.88 6.11 -11.31
CA LEU A 35 -6.97 7.09 -11.34
C LEU A 35 -7.94 6.86 -12.52
N LEU A 36 -7.49 6.23 -13.60
CA LEU A 36 -8.38 5.88 -14.72
C LEU A 36 -9.44 4.85 -14.34
N TYR A 37 -9.23 4.04 -13.29
CA TYR A 37 -10.23 3.08 -12.80
C TYR A 37 -11.48 3.74 -12.20
N GLN A 38 -11.46 5.04 -11.99
CA GLN A 38 -12.64 5.78 -11.54
C GLN A 38 -13.49 6.31 -12.71
N LEU A 39 -13.05 6.16 -13.95
CA LEU A 39 -13.93 6.36 -15.10
C LEU A 39 -15.07 5.33 -15.09
N ASP A 40 -16.18 5.66 -15.71
CA ASP A 40 -17.19 4.65 -16.01
C ASP A 40 -16.61 3.55 -16.92
N SER A 41 -17.14 2.34 -16.80
CA SER A 41 -16.60 1.17 -17.49
C SER A 41 -16.62 1.31 -19.01
N VAL A 42 -17.64 1.97 -19.56
CA VAL A 42 -17.79 2.17 -21.01
C VAL A 42 -16.66 3.04 -21.54
N THR A 43 -16.40 4.16 -20.87
CA THR A 43 -15.31 5.09 -21.24
C THR A 43 -13.93 4.44 -21.05
N TYR A 44 -13.73 3.71 -19.93
CA TYR A 44 -12.46 3.01 -19.68
C TYR A 44 -12.19 1.94 -20.74
N ASP A 45 -13.19 1.12 -21.09
CA ASP A 45 -13.07 0.06 -22.10
C ASP A 45 -12.84 0.65 -23.51
N ALA A 46 -13.49 1.77 -23.84
CA ALA A 46 -13.27 2.45 -25.10
C ALA A 46 -11.82 2.99 -25.23
N LEU A 47 -11.28 3.56 -24.13
CA LEU A 47 -9.86 3.94 -24.05
C LEU A 47 -8.95 2.73 -24.24
N GLY A 48 -9.21 1.63 -23.52
CA GLY A 48 -8.43 0.42 -23.58
C GLY A 48 -8.36 -0.18 -24.99
N LYS A 49 -9.49 -0.23 -25.67
CA LYS A 49 -9.57 -0.70 -27.07
C LYS A 49 -8.81 0.21 -28.03
N LYS A 50 -9.02 1.52 -27.95
CA LYS A 50 -8.38 2.48 -28.87
C LYS A 50 -6.89 2.61 -28.65
N LEU A 51 -6.43 2.53 -27.40
CA LEU A 51 -5.01 2.67 -27.03
C LEU A 51 -4.29 1.33 -26.86
N GLU A 52 -4.99 0.21 -27.12
CA GLU A 52 -4.45 -1.15 -27.14
C GLU A 52 -3.77 -1.54 -25.82
N PHE A 53 -4.46 -1.35 -24.67
CA PHE A 53 -3.92 -1.65 -23.33
C PHE A 53 -3.42 -3.10 -23.21
N ASP A 54 -4.09 -4.05 -23.86
CA ASP A 54 -3.74 -5.47 -23.91
C ASP A 54 -2.35 -5.73 -24.53
N LYS A 55 -1.91 -4.91 -25.43
CA LYS A 55 -0.57 -5.03 -26.06
C LYS A 55 0.57 -4.56 -25.15
N PHE A 56 0.27 -3.76 -24.14
CA PHE A 56 1.25 -3.26 -23.16
C PHE A 56 1.14 -3.96 -21.81
N TRP A 57 0.36 -5.04 -21.75
CA TRP A 57 0.21 -5.84 -20.53
C TRP A 57 1.51 -6.57 -20.17
N SER A 58 1.82 -6.62 -18.88
CA SER A 58 2.91 -7.42 -18.33
C SER A 58 2.63 -7.75 -16.85
N THR A 59 3.41 -8.67 -16.26
CA THR A 59 3.31 -8.97 -14.83
C THR A 59 3.57 -7.76 -13.94
N ALA A 60 4.36 -6.79 -14.42
CA ALA A 60 4.62 -5.51 -13.76
C ALA A 60 3.63 -4.40 -14.14
N ASN A 61 2.71 -4.65 -15.08
CA ASN A 61 1.72 -3.67 -15.53
C ASN A 61 0.44 -4.38 -16.00
N TRP A 62 -0.33 -4.91 -15.06
CA TRP A 62 -1.54 -5.70 -15.36
C TRP A 62 -2.63 -4.90 -16.09
N ARG A 63 -2.63 -3.60 -15.96
CA ARG A 63 -3.62 -2.72 -16.60
C ARG A 63 -3.26 -2.33 -18.04
N GLY A 64 -2.03 -2.61 -18.48
CA GLY A 64 -1.57 -2.32 -19.83
C GLY A 64 -1.37 -0.84 -20.17
N HIS A 65 -1.31 0.03 -19.16
CA HIS A 65 -1.07 1.47 -19.34
C HIS A 65 -0.37 2.09 -18.13
N ILE A 66 0.23 3.26 -18.34
CA ILE A 66 0.70 4.17 -17.29
C ILE A 66 0.17 5.57 -17.63
N SER A 67 -0.60 6.14 -16.72
CA SER A 67 -1.19 7.45 -16.92
C SER A 67 -0.37 8.54 -16.26
N THR A 68 -0.26 9.69 -16.92
CA THR A 68 0.36 10.88 -16.35
C THR A 68 -0.70 11.95 -16.12
N PHE A 69 -0.83 12.39 -14.89
CA PHE A 69 -1.69 13.50 -14.50
C PHE A 69 -0.88 14.74 -14.15
N GLU A 70 -1.49 15.90 -14.15
CA GLU A 70 -0.85 17.17 -13.76
C GLU A 70 -1.82 18.03 -12.94
N VAL A 71 -1.35 18.56 -11.82
CA VAL A 71 -2.10 19.53 -11.02
C VAL A 71 -1.78 20.93 -11.51
N LYS A 72 -2.79 21.66 -11.95
CA LYS A 72 -2.69 23.07 -12.36
C LYS A 72 -3.77 23.91 -11.66
N GLY A 73 -3.37 24.82 -10.80
CA GLY A 73 -4.30 25.68 -10.08
C GLY A 73 -5.36 24.89 -9.30
N LYS A 74 -4.94 23.92 -8.53
CA LYS A 74 -5.79 22.97 -7.77
C LYS A 74 -6.64 22.00 -8.61
N LYS A 75 -6.57 22.03 -9.94
CA LYS A 75 -7.31 21.11 -10.82
C LYS A 75 -6.40 20.02 -11.33
N LEU A 76 -6.91 18.80 -11.34
CA LEU A 76 -6.23 17.61 -11.86
C LEU A 76 -6.57 17.43 -13.34
N TYR A 77 -5.57 17.29 -14.18
CA TYR A 77 -5.72 17.08 -15.62
C TYR A 77 -5.02 15.78 -16.02
N LEU A 78 -5.67 14.98 -16.86
CA LEU A 78 -4.99 13.90 -17.57
C LEU A 78 -4.11 14.50 -18.66
N LYS A 79 -2.82 14.25 -18.61
CA LYS A 79 -1.82 14.76 -19.55
C LYS A 79 -1.52 13.77 -20.67
N SER A 80 -1.26 12.51 -20.29
CA SER A 80 -0.95 11.46 -21.26
C SER A 80 -1.26 10.08 -20.69
N ILE A 81 -1.36 9.09 -21.60
CA ILE A 81 -1.41 7.66 -21.30
C ILE A 81 -0.31 7.00 -22.12
N TYR A 82 0.53 6.20 -21.48
CA TYR A 82 1.61 5.45 -22.11
C TYR A 82 1.22 3.97 -22.23
N THR A 83 1.31 3.43 -23.47
CA THR A 83 1.07 2.02 -23.81
C THR A 83 2.15 1.50 -24.75
N GLY A 84 3.44 1.69 -24.39
CA GLY A 84 4.57 1.48 -25.30
C GLY A 84 4.90 2.72 -26.15
N LYS A 85 3.93 3.60 -26.32
CA LYS A 85 4.08 4.96 -26.86
C LYS A 85 3.20 5.93 -26.07
N GLU A 86 3.54 7.19 -26.10
CA GLU A 86 2.78 8.23 -25.40
C GLU A 86 1.59 8.71 -26.24
N HIS A 87 0.41 8.71 -25.62
CA HIS A 87 -0.83 9.23 -26.20
C HIS A 87 -1.25 10.49 -25.42
N THR A 88 -1.44 11.60 -26.12
CA THR A 88 -1.86 12.90 -25.59
C THR A 88 -3.17 13.38 -26.21
N ASP A 89 -3.61 12.77 -27.29
CA ASP A 89 -4.88 13.05 -27.96
C ASP A 89 -5.93 12.00 -27.59
N PHE A 90 -7.00 12.46 -26.94
CA PHE A 90 -8.12 11.64 -26.49
C PHE A 90 -9.43 12.08 -27.16
N ASN A 91 -9.36 12.71 -28.34
CA ASN A 91 -10.53 13.20 -29.08
C ASN A 91 -11.52 12.07 -29.35
N GLY A 92 -12.79 12.34 -29.09
CA GLY A 92 -13.89 11.39 -29.23
C GLY A 92 -14.04 10.40 -28.07
N LEU A 93 -13.10 10.36 -27.10
CA LEU A 93 -13.16 9.48 -25.93
C LEU A 93 -13.40 10.20 -24.63
N LEU A 94 -12.75 11.35 -24.43
CA LEU A 94 -12.80 12.12 -23.20
C LEU A 94 -13.29 13.56 -23.43
N ASP A 95 -14.03 13.79 -24.54
CA ASP A 95 -14.48 15.14 -24.92
C ASP A 95 -15.39 15.78 -23.86
N GLN A 96 -16.22 14.99 -23.19
CA GLN A 96 -17.08 15.45 -22.09
C GLN A 96 -16.29 15.98 -20.87
N TYR A 97 -15.02 15.65 -20.77
CA TYR A 97 -14.15 16.10 -19.68
C TYR A 97 -13.23 17.26 -20.09
N LYS A 98 -13.28 17.74 -21.32
CA LYS A 98 -12.44 18.84 -21.80
C LYS A 98 -12.87 20.18 -21.22
N ASP A 99 -11.90 20.94 -20.75
CA ASP A 99 -12.10 22.33 -20.39
C ASP A 99 -12.10 23.24 -21.66
N ARG A 100 -12.35 24.53 -21.46
CA ARG A 100 -12.37 25.51 -22.56
C ARG A 100 -11.04 25.63 -23.31
N LYS A 101 -9.95 25.10 -22.79
CA LYS A 101 -8.61 25.07 -23.41
C LYS A 101 -8.30 23.72 -24.06
N GLY A 102 -9.28 22.81 -24.12
CA GLY A 102 -9.13 21.47 -24.68
C GLY A 102 -8.34 20.47 -23.79
N ARG A 103 -8.06 20.84 -22.54
CA ARG A 103 -7.37 19.95 -21.59
C ARG A 103 -8.38 19.02 -20.92
N VAL A 104 -8.03 17.74 -20.76
CA VAL A 104 -8.90 16.76 -20.10
C VAL A 104 -8.85 16.97 -18.59
N PHE A 105 -9.89 17.58 -18.04
CA PHE A 105 -10.07 17.80 -16.62
C PHE A 105 -10.59 16.51 -15.98
N ALA A 106 -9.82 15.91 -15.06
CA ALA A 106 -10.12 14.64 -14.45
C ALA A 106 -11.24 14.73 -13.40
N SER A 107 -12.41 15.28 -13.77
CA SER A 107 -13.55 15.48 -12.86
C SER A 107 -14.15 14.18 -12.32
N TRP A 108 -13.81 13.04 -12.91
CA TRP A 108 -14.19 11.72 -12.42
C TRP A 108 -13.37 11.25 -11.20
N VAL A 109 -12.28 11.98 -10.85
CA VAL A 109 -11.37 11.57 -9.77
C VAL A 109 -11.81 12.18 -8.44
N SER A 110 -12.06 11.31 -7.46
CA SER A 110 -12.29 11.71 -6.06
C SER A 110 -11.62 10.71 -5.10
N GLY A 111 -11.20 11.19 -3.93
CA GLY A 111 -10.64 10.39 -2.86
C GLY A 111 -9.29 10.88 -2.37
N THR A 112 -8.66 10.08 -1.52
CA THR A 112 -7.33 10.34 -0.95
C THR A 112 -6.28 9.52 -1.68
N PHE A 113 -5.21 10.17 -2.11
CA PHE A 113 -4.10 9.59 -2.87
C PHE A 113 -2.76 9.93 -2.24
N ILE A 114 -1.84 8.97 -2.23
CA ILE A 114 -0.45 9.20 -1.84
C ILE A 114 0.40 9.33 -3.10
N CYS A 115 1.10 10.44 -3.18
CA CYS A 115 2.00 10.80 -4.27
C CYS A 115 3.43 10.75 -3.73
N ALA A 116 4.22 9.76 -4.13
CA ALA A 116 5.54 9.52 -3.57
C ALA A 116 6.65 10.05 -4.47
N THR A 117 7.66 10.67 -3.85
CA THR A 117 8.93 11.06 -4.49
C THR A 117 10.11 10.67 -3.60
N GLY A 118 11.32 10.86 -4.10
CA GLY A 118 12.52 10.42 -3.39
C GLY A 118 12.73 8.91 -3.42
N GLU A 119 13.64 8.43 -2.56
CA GLU A 119 13.95 7.02 -2.40
C GLU A 119 12.86 6.31 -1.59
N CYS A 120 12.49 5.08 -1.98
CA CYS A 120 11.55 4.30 -1.20
C CYS A 120 12.33 3.49 -0.15
N ILE A 121 12.04 3.77 1.13
CA ILE A 121 12.65 3.14 2.29
C ILE A 121 11.97 1.83 2.69
N TYR A 122 10.77 1.60 2.19
CA TYR A 122 10.06 0.33 2.26
C TYR A 122 9.33 0.06 0.94
N VAL A 123 9.39 -1.17 0.48
CA VAL A 123 8.68 -1.62 -0.73
C VAL A 123 7.95 -2.91 -0.38
N ALA A 124 6.63 -2.88 -0.44
CA ALA A 124 5.82 -4.10 -0.31
C ALA A 124 5.70 -4.80 -1.66
N ASP A 125 5.66 -6.13 -1.62
CA ASP A 125 5.51 -6.96 -2.82
C ASP A 125 4.05 -7.10 -3.28
N ASN A 126 3.16 -6.24 -2.81
CA ASN A 126 1.70 -6.33 -3.04
C ASN A 126 1.16 -5.24 -3.99
N GLY A 127 1.93 -4.85 -4.99
CA GLY A 127 1.46 -3.93 -6.03
C GLY A 127 1.91 -2.49 -5.85
N PHE A 128 1.11 -1.62 -5.18
CA PHE A 128 1.40 -0.18 -5.09
C PHE A 128 1.90 0.29 -3.73
N ASP A 129 1.89 -0.58 -2.72
CA ASP A 129 2.28 -0.19 -1.38
C ASP A 129 3.80 -0.03 -1.27
N SER A 130 4.22 1.10 -0.83
CA SER A 130 5.59 1.40 -0.43
C SER A 130 5.60 2.69 0.36
N VAL A 131 6.63 2.89 1.16
CA VAL A 131 6.90 4.13 1.87
C VAL A 131 8.16 4.75 1.29
N CYS A 132 8.08 5.99 0.82
CA CYS A 132 9.22 6.71 0.26
C CYS A 132 9.58 7.88 1.18
N THR A 133 10.80 8.37 1.08
CA THR A 133 11.33 9.42 1.97
C THR A 133 10.50 10.70 1.95
N GLN A 134 9.80 10.97 0.85
CA GLN A 134 8.86 12.06 0.77
C GLN A 134 7.57 11.58 0.13
N GLU A 135 6.45 11.83 0.79
CA GLU A 135 5.11 11.50 0.32
C GLU A 135 4.18 12.70 0.50
N THR A 136 3.34 12.95 -0.51
CA THR A 136 2.32 13.99 -0.46
C THR A 136 0.95 13.31 -0.52
N GLU A 137 0.17 13.49 0.52
CA GLU A 137 -1.24 13.13 0.53
C GLU A 137 -2.04 14.21 -0.17
N LEU A 138 -2.85 13.83 -1.14
CA LEU A 138 -3.80 14.69 -1.82
C LEU A 138 -5.21 14.22 -1.52
N ILE A 139 -6.08 15.13 -1.10
CA ILE A 139 -7.52 14.91 -1.07
C ILE A 139 -8.10 15.62 -2.29
N VAL A 140 -8.77 14.84 -3.14
CA VAL A 140 -9.33 15.31 -4.41
C VAL A 140 -10.84 15.08 -4.40
N GLU A 141 -11.59 16.08 -4.80
CA GLU A 141 -13.05 16.03 -4.98
C GLU A 141 -13.40 16.48 -6.39
N ASN A 142 -13.98 15.58 -7.19
CA ASN A 142 -14.37 15.83 -8.57
C ASN A 142 -13.24 16.52 -9.38
N GLY A 143 -12.02 15.98 -9.26
CA GLY A 143 -10.85 16.50 -9.96
C GLY A 143 -10.23 17.77 -9.37
N VAL A 144 -10.75 18.28 -8.25
CA VAL A 144 -10.20 19.45 -7.56
C VAL A 144 -9.44 19.02 -6.32
N VAL A 145 -8.19 19.44 -6.17
CA VAL A 145 -7.38 19.23 -4.97
C VAL A 145 -7.88 20.17 -3.89
N VAL A 146 -8.55 19.60 -2.88
CA VAL A 146 -9.13 20.35 -1.75
C VAL A 146 -8.16 20.42 -0.57
N SER A 147 -7.27 19.46 -0.44
CA SER A 147 -6.23 19.43 0.59
C SER A 147 -4.96 18.76 0.07
N SER A 148 -3.83 19.21 0.58
CA SER A 148 -2.52 18.62 0.31
C SER A 148 -1.65 18.70 1.55
N ARG A 149 -1.02 17.58 1.93
CA ARG A 149 -0.09 17.52 3.05
C ARG A 149 1.13 16.68 2.67
N THR A 150 2.33 17.21 2.90
CA THR A 150 3.59 16.51 2.62
C THR A 150 4.16 15.95 3.91
N TYR A 151 4.64 14.72 3.82
CA TYR A 151 5.30 13.97 4.88
C TYR A 151 6.74 13.65 4.48
N PHE A 152 7.63 13.66 5.45
CA PHE A 152 9.03 13.27 5.30
C PHE A 152 9.28 12.04 6.14
N ASN A 153 9.25 10.88 5.50
CA ASN A 153 9.33 9.59 6.18
C ASN A 153 10.78 9.21 6.49
N LYS A 154 10.96 8.59 7.63
CA LYS A 154 12.23 8.03 8.08
C LYS A 154 12.04 6.63 8.63
N THR A 155 13.12 5.86 8.65
CA THR A 155 13.16 4.55 9.29
C THR A 155 13.45 4.73 10.78
N GLN A 156 12.72 4.00 11.62
CA GLN A 156 12.96 3.84 13.07
C GLN A 156 13.17 2.35 13.34
N GLY A 157 13.93 2.05 14.42
CA GLY A 157 14.25 0.68 14.80
C GLY A 157 15.25 0.01 13.85
N SER A 158 15.70 -1.18 14.23
CA SER A 158 16.81 -1.87 13.57
C SER A 158 16.45 -3.26 13.04
N VAL A 159 15.38 -3.89 13.55
CA VAL A 159 15.04 -5.29 13.30
C VAL A 159 13.92 -5.38 12.28
N ASP A 160 14.21 -5.93 11.12
CA ASP A 160 13.19 -6.25 10.10
C ASP A 160 12.45 -7.57 10.44
N ILE A 161 11.44 -7.90 9.63
CA ILE A 161 10.58 -9.07 9.88
C ILE A 161 11.33 -10.41 9.79
N ASP A 162 12.36 -10.52 8.97
CA ASP A 162 13.11 -11.76 8.78
C ASP A 162 14.07 -11.97 9.95
N GLN A 163 14.74 -10.93 10.41
CA GLN A 163 15.55 -10.95 11.64
C GLN A 163 14.68 -11.22 12.87
N ALA A 164 13.50 -10.58 12.95
CA ALA A 164 12.55 -10.77 14.06
C ALA A 164 12.08 -12.22 14.19
N ARG A 165 11.93 -12.96 13.08
CA ARG A 165 11.51 -14.36 13.09
C ARG A 165 12.44 -15.23 13.94
N SER A 166 13.74 -15.08 13.79
CA SER A 166 14.74 -15.80 14.59
C SER A 166 14.65 -15.39 16.07
N MET A 167 14.54 -14.09 16.35
CA MET A 167 14.42 -13.58 17.72
C MET A 167 13.15 -14.08 18.41
N ILE A 168 12.02 -14.10 17.70
CA ILE A 168 10.75 -14.62 18.22
C ILE A 168 10.89 -16.11 18.55
N SER A 169 11.41 -16.93 17.63
CA SER A 169 11.55 -18.38 17.85
C SER A 169 12.48 -18.73 19.02
N GLN A 170 13.50 -17.91 19.27
CA GLN A 170 14.44 -18.09 20.40
C GLN A 170 13.88 -17.64 21.74
N ASN A 171 13.00 -16.62 21.74
CA ASN A 171 12.52 -16.00 22.99
C ASN A 171 11.09 -16.41 23.37
N LEU A 172 10.34 -17.07 22.47
CA LEU A 172 8.96 -17.48 22.73
C LEU A 172 8.94 -18.75 23.60
N ASP A 173 8.44 -18.63 24.84
CA ASP A 173 8.30 -19.75 25.77
C ASP A 173 6.84 -20.22 25.85
N LEU A 174 6.54 -21.31 25.16
CA LEU A 174 5.23 -21.98 25.18
C LEU A 174 5.23 -23.24 26.03
N SER A 175 6.25 -23.52 26.85
CA SER A 175 6.41 -24.74 27.63
C SER A 175 5.27 -24.99 28.63
N LYS A 176 4.60 -23.91 29.07
CA LYS A 176 3.47 -23.98 30.01
C LYS A 176 2.14 -24.20 29.33
N ILE A 177 2.09 -24.18 28.00
CA ILE A 177 0.84 -24.31 27.22
C ILE A 177 0.67 -25.78 26.83
N GLN A 178 -0.21 -26.48 27.55
CA GLN A 178 -0.62 -27.83 27.19
C GLN A 178 -1.85 -27.79 26.29
N SER A 179 -1.71 -28.16 25.04
CA SER A 179 -2.81 -28.21 24.10
C SER A 179 -2.95 -29.58 23.46
N PRO A 180 -4.17 -30.13 23.36
CA PRO A 180 -4.44 -31.32 22.56
C PRO A 180 -4.23 -31.08 21.06
N GLN A 181 -4.23 -29.82 20.65
CA GLN A 181 -4.01 -29.44 19.26
C GLN A 181 -2.51 -29.25 18.98
N LYS A 182 -2.05 -29.80 17.86
CA LYS A 182 -0.64 -29.72 17.46
C LYS A 182 -0.25 -28.32 16.92
N ARG A 183 -1.20 -27.49 16.54
CA ARG A 183 -0.96 -26.18 15.92
C ARG A 183 -2.07 -25.19 16.23
N ALA A 184 -1.69 -23.99 16.61
CA ALA A 184 -2.59 -22.84 16.68
C ALA A 184 -2.02 -21.69 15.84
N HIS A 185 -2.89 -21.00 15.14
CA HIS A 185 -2.51 -19.85 14.29
C HIS A 185 -3.06 -18.58 14.92
N VAL A 186 -2.24 -17.56 14.99
CA VAL A 186 -2.64 -16.23 15.43
C VAL A 186 -2.13 -15.18 14.43
N MET A 187 -2.89 -14.11 14.29
CA MET A 187 -2.46 -12.91 13.59
C MET A 187 -2.02 -11.88 14.62
N VAL A 188 -0.82 -11.37 14.50
CA VAL A 188 -0.31 -10.29 15.34
C VAL A 188 -0.23 -9.01 14.51
N LYS A 189 -0.82 -7.93 15.02
CA LYS A 189 -0.84 -6.63 14.34
C LYS A 189 -0.45 -5.54 15.33
N ALA A 190 0.45 -4.65 14.92
CA ALA A 190 0.70 -3.40 15.64
C ALA A 190 -0.56 -2.53 15.60
N THR A 191 -1.02 -2.05 16.76
CA THR A 191 -2.25 -1.25 16.89
C THR A 191 -2.00 0.16 17.36
N LYS A 192 -0.87 0.40 18.03
CA LYS A 192 -0.52 1.72 18.53
C LYS A 192 0.97 1.98 18.40
N PHE A 193 1.29 3.21 18.03
CA PHE A 193 2.65 3.70 17.89
C PHE A 193 2.89 4.89 18.84
N SER A 194 4.11 5.06 19.31
CA SER A 194 4.54 6.28 20.00
C SER A 194 4.67 7.44 19.01
N ASN A 195 4.83 8.66 19.51
CA ASN A 195 5.13 9.83 18.68
C ASN A 195 6.47 9.70 17.92
N GLU A 196 7.33 8.80 18.36
CA GLU A 196 8.62 8.50 17.75
C GLU A 196 8.55 7.36 16.72
N GLY A 197 7.35 6.78 16.52
CA GLY A 197 7.13 5.68 15.58
C GLY A 197 7.44 4.29 16.14
N LYS A 198 7.71 4.12 17.43
CA LYS A 198 7.89 2.82 18.08
C LYS A 198 6.53 2.15 18.30
N ILE A 199 6.48 0.84 18.05
CA ILE A 199 5.27 0.06 18.37
C ILE A 199 5.16 -0.08 19.88
N ILE A 200 4.02 0.30 20.45
CA ILE A 200 3.74 0.26 21.89
C ILE A 200 2.57 -0.64 22.26
N GLU A 201 1.81 -1.10 21.27
CA GLU A 201 0.69 -2.01 21.50
C GLU A 201 0.49 -2.96 20.32
N TRP A 202 0.18 -4.21 20.65
CA TRP A 202 -0.07 -5.28 19.70
C TRP A 202 -1.46 -5.87 19.91
N SER A 203 -2.16 -6.15 18.82
CA SER A 203 -3.39 -6.96 18.83
C SER A 203 -3.03 -8.37 18.36
N VAL A 204 -3.47 -9.35 19.14
CA VAL A 204 -3.35 -10.78 18.79
C VAL A 204 -4.76 -11.27 18.47
N LYS A 205 -4.98 -11.67 17.21
CA LYS A 205 -6.26 -12.24 16.79
C LYS A 205 -6.13 -13.74 16.58
N PRO A 206 -7.01 -14.53 17.18
CA PRO A 206 -7.07 -15.96 16.93
C PRO A 206 -7.44 -16.22 15.47
N LEU A 207 -6.77 -17.23 14.91
CA LEU A 207 -7.07 -17.80 13.62
C LEU A 207 -7.45 -19.29 13.81
N ARG A 208 -7.09 -20.12 12.87
CA ARG A 208 -7.41 -21.54 12.88
C ARG A 208 -6.73 -22.29 14.05
N GLY A 209 -7.47 -23.14 14.73
CA GLY A 209 -6.95 -24.01 15.80
C GLY A 209 -6.83 -23.36 17.17
N TYR A 210 -7.19 -22.08 17.31
CA TYR A 210 -7.14 -21.34 18.57
C TYR A 210 -8.36 -21.59 19.45
N ASP A 211 -9.53 -21.84 18.82
CA ASP A 211 -10.82 -22.03 19.51
C ASP A 211 -10.88 -23.30 20.39
N GLY A 212 -9.94 -24.25 20.16
CA GLY A 212 -9.78 -25.45 20.99
C GLY A 212 -8.95 -25.25 22.27
N LEU A 213 -8.43 -24.05 22.52
CA LEU A 213 -7.66 -23.71 23.71
C LEU A 213 -8.56 -23.13 24.80
N SER A 214 -8.25 -23.45 26.07
CA SER A 214 -8.94 -22.80 27.20
C SER A 214 -8.68 -21.29 27.21
N ALA A 215 -9.56 -20.52 27.86
CA ALA A 215 -9.41 -19.08 27.98
C ALA A 215 -8.07 -18.69 28.63
N ASP A 216 -7.65 -19.43 29.66
CA ASP A 216 -6.38 -19.20 30.37
C ASP A 216 -5.19 -19.40 29.44
N MET A 217 -5.23 -20.47 28.59
CA MET A 217 -4.18 -20.71 27.61
C MET A 217 -4.13 -19.62 26.53
N GLN A 218 -5.29 -19.15 26.09
CA GLN A 218 -5.36 -18.05 25.15
C GLN A 218 -4.74 -16.78 25.72
N GLU A 219 -5.04 -16.45 26.98
CA GLU A 219 -4.46 -15.30 27.68
C GLU A 219 -2.95 -15.45 27.85
N MET A 220 -2.46 -16.64 28.22
CA MET A 220 -1.03 -16.92 28.31
C MET A 220 -0.31 -16.71 26.98
N ILE A 221 -0.88 -17.17 25.87
CA ILE A 221 -0.33 -16.97 24.52
C ILE A 221 -0.24 -15.47 24.19
N VAL A 222 -1.30 -14.73 24.44
CA VAL A 222 -1.35 -13.27 24.18
C VAL A 222 -0.29 -12.55 25.02
N LYS A 223 -0.17 -12.86 26.29
CA LYS A 223 0.86 -12.28 27.19
C LYS A 223 2.27 -12.57 26.70
N GLU A 224 2.54 -13.83 26.32
CA GLU A 224 3.86 -14.23 25.87
C GLU A 224 4.24 -13.60 24.52
N ILE A 225 3.30 -13.54 23.58
CA ILE A 225 3.50 -12.82 22.32
C ILE A 225 3.82 -11.36 22.57
N ASN A 226 3.02 -10.68 23.39
CA ASN A 226 3.27 -9.26 23.72
C ASN A 226 4.63 -9.08 24.38
N ARG A 227 5.02 -9.96 25.31
CA ARG A 227 6.34 -9.91 25.94
C ARG A 227 7.46 -9.99 24.92
N VAL A 228 7.42 -10.97 24.01
CA VAL A 228 8.48 -11.19 23.02
C VAL A 228 8.51 -10.08 21.98
N PHE A 229 7.34 -9.65 21.49
CA PHE A 229 7.25 -8.59 20.49
C PHE A 229 7.74 -7.24 21.02
N ASN A 230 7.53 -6.95 22.29
CA ASN A 230 8.04 -5.74 22.95
C ASN A 230 9.56 -5.76 23.22
N LEU A 231 10.22 -6.93 23.16
CA LEU A 231 11.68 -7.02 23.24
C LEU A 231 12.38 -6.63 21.91
N ILE A 232 11.64 -6.62 20.81
CA ILE A 232 12.20 -6.40 19.48
C ILE A 232 12.16 -4.93 19.14
N ASP A 233 13.29 -4.38 18.72
CA ASP A 233 13.40 -3.03 18.17
C ASP A 233 12.96 -3.02 16.70
N TRP A 234 11.66 -3.13 16.50
CA TRP A 234 11.03 -3.28 15.19
C TRP A 234 11.34 -2.13 14.27
N LYS A 235 11.75 -2.47 13.05
CA LYS A 235 11.89 -1.50 11.99
C LYS A 235 10.52 -0.97 11.57
N THR A 236 10.30 0.31 11.78
CA THR A 236 9.07 1.02 11.42
C THR A 236 9.39 2.20 10.51
N TYR A 237 8.40 2.66 9.79
CA TYR A 237 8.51 3.78 8.86
C TYR A 237 7.54 4.85 9.32
N CYS A 238 8.06 5.93 9.90
CA CYS A 238 7.25 6.98 10.52
C CYS A 238 7.45 8.33 9.87
N GLN A 239 6.41 9.17 10.00
CA GLN A 239 6.34 10.53 9.49
C GLN A 239 6.85 11.54 10.54
#